data_ced7ed2b368cdfbc41272662652d2e9e
#
_entry.id   ced7ed2b368cdfbc41272662652d2e9e
#
_cell.length_a   1.000
_cell.length_b   1.000
_cell.length_c   1.000
_cell.angle_alpha   90.00
_cell.angle_beta   90.00
_cell.angle_gamma   90.00
#
_symmetry.space_group_name_H-M   'P 1'
#
loop_
_entity.id
_entity.type
_entity.pdbx_description
1 polymer ?
#
loop_
_entity_poly.entity_id
_entity_poly.type
_entity_poly.pdbx_seq_one_letter_code
_entity_poly.pdbx_strand_id
1 'polypeptide(L)'
;MSPRFVPGIGPLEPDLMIIGEAPGKHENETGIPFSGPAGELLNDCLTAVGIRRSECYITNVCKYQPPMNDLTKLYLINVSLEEESRRLWDEEITKLRPKCILAVGDTALEHVCGCTGILKYRGSILTAKDGVTKCVPT
;
A
#
# COMPACT_ATOMS: atom_id res chain seq x y z
N MET A 1 -1.85 -21.66 10.65
CA MET A 1 -1.77 -21.54 9.19
C MET A 1 -0.86 -20.38 8.83
N SER A 2 0.12 -20.62 7.98
CA SER A 2 1.03 -19.57 7.56
C SER A 2 0.32 -18.55 6.67
N PRO A 3 0.57 -17.26 6.84
CA PRO A 3 -0.02 -16.26 5.97
C PRO A 3 0.55 -16.35 4.56
N ARG A 4 -0.28 -16.01 3.60
CA ARG A 4 0.09 -15.99 2.19
C ARG A 4 0.84 -14.70 1.87
N PHE A 5 1.83 -14.81 0.99
CA PHE A 5 2.42 -13.64 0.37
C PHE A 5 1.41 -13.04 -0.62
N VAL A 6 1.04 -11.78 -0.41
CA VAL A 6 0.09 -11.07 -1.26
C VAL A 6 0.85 -9.98 -2.00
N PRO A 7 1.23 -10.24 -3.27
CA PRO A 7 2.03 -9.30 -4.05
C PRO A 7 1.22 -8.10 -4.52
N GLY A 8 1.90 -7.03 -4.91
CA GLY A 8 1.28 -5.94 -5.63
C GLY A 8 0.85 -6.38 -7.03
N ILE A 9 -0.18 -5.74 -7.56
CA ILE A 9 -0.75 -6.06 -8.87
C ILE A 9 -0.99 -4.77 -9.65
N GLY A 10 -0.58 -4.76 -10.93
CA GLY A 10 -0.87 -3.65 -11.81
C GLY A 10 0.13 -3.53 -12.95
N PRO A 11 0.04 -2.45 -13.73
CA PRO A 11 0.94 -2.23 -14.86
C PRO A 11 2.37 -1.95 -14.39
N LEU A 12 3.34 -2.17 -15.29
CA LEU A 12 4.76 -2.03 -15.00
C LEU A 12 5.23 -0.57 -14.94
N GLU A 13 4.49 0.35 -15.55
CA GLU A 13 4.80 1.78 -15.50
C GLU A 13 3.53 2.54 -15.11
N PRO A 14 3.09 2.40 -13.84
CA PRO A 14 1.83 3.00 -13.44
C PRO A 14 1.95 4.51 -13.26
N ASP A 15 0.93 5.25 -13.64
CA ASP A 15 0.83 6.64 -13.28
C ASP A 15 0.52 6.78 -11.79
N LEU A 16 -0.35 5.91 -11.28
CA LEU A 16 -0.77 5.91 -9.87
C LEU A 16 -0.45 4.57 -9.21
N MET A 17 0.25 4.63 -8.09
CA MET A 17 0.49 3.49 -7.22
C MET A 17 -0.27 3.69 -5.92
N ILE A 18 -1.09 2.73 -5.53
CA ILE A 18 -1.88 2.77 -4.31
C ILE A 18 -1.25 1.84 -3.29
N ILE A 19 -0.90 2.37 -2.13
CA ILE A 19 -0.18 1.64 -1.09
C ILE A 19 -0.98 1.65 0.19
N GLY A 20 -1.37 0.47 0.67
CA GLY A 20 -2.01 0.29 1.97
C GLY A 20 -1.05 -0.29 3.00
N GLU A 21 -1.60 -0.73 4.14
CA GLU A 21 -0.82 -1.25 5.26
C GLU A 21 -0.41 -2.71 5.06
N ALA A 22 -1.37 -3.61 5.01
CA ALA A 22 -1.15 -5.06 4.98
C ALA A 22 -2.41 -5.77 4.51
N PRO A 23 -2.28 -7.03 4.02
CA PRO A 23 -3.45 -7.84 3.68
C PRO A 23 -4.29 -8.15 4.92
N GLY A 24 -5.61 -8.14 4.75
CA GLY A 24 -6.54 -8.66 5.74
C GLY A 24 -6.89 -10.12 5.43
N LYS A 25 -7.91 -10.64 6.14
CA LYS A 25 -8.35 -12.03 5.97
C LYS A 25 -8.73 -12.35 4.52
N HIS A 26 -9.52 -11.48 3.90
CA HIS A 26 -9.98 -11.69 2.53
C HIS A 26 -8.81 -11.73 1.55
N GLU A 27 -7.89 -10.79 1.66
CA GLU A 27 -6.70 -10.74 0.81
C GLU A 27 -5.81 -11.95 1.02
N ASN A 28 -5.69 -12.43 2.26
CA ASN A 28 -4.94 -13.64 2.55
C ASN A 28 -5.56 -14.88 1.87
N GLU A 29 -6.87 -14.91 1.72
CA GLU A 29 -7.58 -16.00 1.05
C GLU A 29 -7.44 -15.91 -0.47
N THR A 30 -7.58 -14.72 -1.04
CA THR A 30 -7.59 -14.52 -2.49
C THR A 30 -6.21 -14.35 -3.10
N GLY A 31 -5.24 -13.84 -2.33
CA GLY A 31 -3.93 -13.47 -2.85
C GLY A 31 -3.91 -12.16 -3.63
N ILE A 32 -4.98 -11.37 -3.55
CA ILE A 32 -5.14 -10.12 -4.29
C ILE A 32 -5.25 -8.95 -3.30
N PRO A 33 -4.41 -7.90 -3.42
CA PRO A 33 -4.48 -6.75 -2.52
C PRO A 33 -5.76 -5.96 -2.73
N PHE A 34 -6.30 -5.40 -1.65
CA PHE A 34 -7.53 -4.61 -1.69
C PHE A 34 -8.69 -5.32 -2.40
N SER A 35 -8.88 -6.60 -2.11
CA SER A 35 -9.98 -7.40 -2.66
C SER A 35 -11.16 -7.56 -1.69
N GLY A 36 -11.03 -7.11 -0.45
CA GLY A 36 -12.08 -7.13 0.57
C GLY A 36 -12.89 -5.84 0.63
N PRO A 37 -13.58 -5.58 1.76
CA PRO A 37 -14.43 -4.39 1.91
C PRO A 37 -13.72 -3.07 1.68
N ALA A 38 -12.49 -2.91 2.17
CA ALA A 38 -11.69 -1.71 1.92
C ALA A 38 -11.39 -1.54 0.43
N GLY A 39 -11.21 -2.65 -0.28
CA GLY A 39 -11.00 -2.63 -1.72
C GLY A 39 -12.23 -2.22 -2.49
N GLU A 40 -13.42 -2.59 -2.03
CA GLU A 40 -14.68 -2.14 -2.65
C GLU A 40 -14.84 -0.64 -2.52
N LEU A 41 -14.52 -0.09 -1.34
CA LEU A 41 -14.57 1.35 -1.12
C LEU A 41 -13.55 2.06 -2.02
N LEU A 42 -12.34 1.52 -2.15
CA LEU A 42 -11.33 2.06 -3.05
C LEU A 42 -11.83 2.07 -4.50
N ASN A 43 -12.45 0.98 -4.95
CA ASN A 43 -12.99 0.89 -6.30
C ASN A 43 -14.05 1.96 -6.54
N ASP A 44 -14.95 2.17 -5.58
CA ASP A 44 -15.98 3.19 -5.68
C ASP A 44 -15.37 4.59 -5.78
N CYS A 45 -14.35 4.88 -4.99
CA CYS A 45 -13.66 6.16 -5.04
C CYS A 45 -12.96 6.38 -6.38
N LEU A 46 -12.28 5.36 -6.90
CA LEU A 46 -11.61 5.44 -8.20
C LEU A 46 -12.61 5.67 -9.32
N THR A 47 -13.72 4.93 -9.31
CA THR A 47 -14.78 5.08 -10.30
C THR A 47 -15.37 6.48 -10.27
N ALA A 48 -15.60 7.03 -9.07
CA ALA A 48 -16.16 8.36 -8.90
C ALA A 48 -15.31 9.47 -9.54
N VAL A 49 -13.98 9.27 -9.59
CA VAL A 49 -13.07 10.26 -10.20
C VAL A 49 -12.61 9.85 -11.61
N GLY A 50 -13.18 8.80 -12.17
CA GLY A 50 -12.89 8.38 -13.54
C GLY A 50 -11.58 7.63 -13.73
N ILE A 51 -11.03 7.06 -12.66
CA ILE A 51 -9.81 6.26 -12.73
C ILE A 51 -10.18 4.78 -12.71
N ARG A 52 -9.68 4.00 -13.66
CA ARG A 52 -9.89 2.56 -13.68
C ARG A 52 -8.87 1.87 -12.78
N ARG A 53 -9.34 0.95 -11.92
CA ARG A 53 -8.47 0.19 -11.03
C ARG A 53 -7.37 -0.55 -11.80
N SER A 54 -7.68 -1.08 -12.97
CA SER A 54 -6.71 -1.82 -13.81
C SER A 54 -5.55 -0.95 -14.30
N GLU A 55 -5.68 0.36 -14.26
CA GLU A 55 -4.61 1.29 -14.63
C GLU A 55 -3.68 1.62 -13.46
N CYS A 56 -4.05 1.22 -12.26
CA CYS A 56 -3.29 1.48 -11.04
C CYS A 56 -2.47 0.26 -10.63
N TYR A 57 -1.29 0.51 -10.06
CA TYR A 57 -0.56 -0.53 -9.36
C TYR A 57 -0.97 -0.48 -7.89
N ILE A 58 -1.43 -1.60 -7.34
CA ILE A 58 -2.00 -1.66 -6.00
C ILE A 58 -1.18 -2.63 -5.16
N THR A 59 -0.72 -2.17 -4.00
CA THR A 59 0.12 -2.96 -3.12
C THR A 59 -0.07 -2.54 -1.66
N ASN A 60 0.67 -3.18 -0.77
CA ASN A 60 0.75 -2.82 0.65
C ASN A 60 2.20 -2.71 1.08
N VAL A 61 2.46 -2.01 2.17
CA VAL A 61 3.79 -1.98 2.79
C VAL A 61 4.19 -3.39 3.19
N CYS A 62 3.32 -4.08 3.92
CA CYS A 62 3.54 -5.47 4.31
C CYS A 62 2.78 -6.41 3.37
N LYS A 63 3.43 -7.51 2.95
CA LYS A 63 2.84 -8.46 2.00
C LYS A 63 2.15 -9.64 2.69
N TYR A 64 2.15 -9.68 4.02
CA TYR A 64 1.58 -10.77 4.80
C TYR A 64 0.55 -10.25 5.77
N GLN A 65 -0.53 -11.02 5.98
CA GLN A 65 -1.52 -10.68 6.99
C GLN A 65 -0.89 -10.83 8.38
N PRO A 66 -0.84 -9.75 9.19
CA PRO A 66 -0.33 -9.85 10.55
C PRO A 66 -1.27 -10.68 11.43
N PRO A 67 -0.73 -11.43 12.41
CA PRO A 67 -1.58 -12.10 13.39
C PRO A 67 -2.52 -11.10 14.06
N MET A 68 -3.81 -11.44 14.14
CA MET A 68 -4.87 -10.58 14.70
C MET A 68 -4.97 -9.21 14.01
N ASN A 69 -4.52 -9.09 12.77
CA ASN A 69 -4.45 -7.83 12.01
C ASN A 69 -3.66 -6.73 12.75
N ASP A 70 -2.68 -7.14 13.53
CA ASP A 70 -1.87 -6.24 14.37
C ASP A 70 -0.40 -6.29 13.92
N LEU A 71 0.08 -5.21 13.32
CA LEU A 71 1.45 -5.12 12.81
C LEU A 71 2.50 -5.35 13.89
N THR A 72 2.20 -5.05 15.15
CA THR A 72 3.14 -5.29 16.25
C THR A 72 3.38 -6.77 16.52
N LYS A 73 2.56 -7.64 15.93
CA LYS A 73 2.64 -9.10 16.10
C LYS A 73 3.29 -9.82 14.92
N LEU A 74 3.85 -9.08 13.96
CA LEU A 74 4.55 -9.67 12.81
C LEU A 74 5.71 -10.58 13.23
N TYR A 75 6.33 -10.32 14.38
CA TYR A 75 7.40 -11.15 14.90
C TYR A 75 6.97 -12.61 15.11
N LEU A 76 5.68 -12.85 15.35
CA LEU A 76 5.15 -14.22 15.52
C LEU A 76 5.21 -15.05 14.24
N ILE A 77 5.32 -14.42 13.08
CA ILE A 77 5.45 -15.10 11.79
C ILE A 77 6.80 -14.80 11.12
N ASN A 78 7.76 -14.31 11.88
CA ASN A 78 9.11 -13.98 11.39
C ASN A 78 9.12 -12.97 10.25
N VAL A 79 8.23 -11.99 10.28
CA VAL A 79 8.17 -10.92 9.29
C VAL A 79 8.61 -9.62 9.95
N SER A 80 9.51 -8.91 9.31
CA SER A 80 9.99 -7.60 9.74
C SER A 80 9.33 -6.50 8.90
N LEU A 81 8.63 -5.58 9.55
CA LEU A 81 7.99 -4.47 8.85
C LEU A 81 9.05 -3.58 8.16
N GLU A 82 10.21 -3.43 8.76
CA GLU A 82 11.31 -2.65 8.18
C GLU A 82 11.81 -3.28 6.88
N GLU A 83 11.93 -4.60 6.84
CA GLU A 83 12.33 -5.30 5.64
C GLU A 83 11.25 -5.25 4.57
N GLU A 84 9.98 -5.36 4.97
CA GLU A 84 8.86 -5.22 4.04
C GLU A 84 8.84 -3.83 3.41
N SER A 85 9.09 -2.80 4.21
CA SER A 85 9.21 -1.43 3.72
C SER A 85 10.38 -1.27 2.74
N ARG A 86 11.52 -1.87 3.04
CA ARG A 86 12.69 -1.83 2.15
C ARG A 86 12.38 -2.48 0.82
N ARG A 87 11.70 -3.63 0.83
CA ARG A 87 11.30 -4.32 -0.40
C ARG A 87 10.30 -3.50 -1.21
N LEU A 88 9.38 -2.84 -0.53
CA LEU A 88 8.44 -1.94 -1.20
C LEU A 88 9.19 -0.88 -2.01
N TRP A 89 10.20 -0.26 -1.41
CA TRP A 89 11.01 0.75 -2.09
C TRP A 89 11.85 0.14 -3.21
N ASP A 90 12.59 -0.92 -2.92
CA ASP A 90 13.55 -1.50 -3.87
C ASP A 90 12.86 -2.21 -5.04
N GLU A 91 11.82 -2.98 -4.76
CA GLU A 91 11.19 -3.86 -5.74
C GLU A 91 9.97 -3.25 -6.41
N GLU A 92 9.34 -2.25 -5.81
CA GLU A 92 8.12 -1.67 -6.35
C GLU A 92 8.28 -0.17 -6.66
N ILE A 93 8.47 0.69 -5.68
CA ILE A 93 8.48 2.14 -5.93
C ILE A 93 9.63 2.55 -6.85
N THR A 94 10.85 2.17 -6.53
CA THR A 94 12.04 2.56 -7.31
C THR A 94 12.03 1.92 -8.69
N LYS A 95 11.55 0.69 -8.78
CA LYS A 95 11.54 -0.07 -10.02
C LYS A 95 10.45 0.37 -10.98
N LEU A 96 9.24 0.62 -10.47
CA LEU A 96 8.07 0.95 -11.28
C LEU A 96 7.91 2.45 -11.54
N ARG A 97 8.53 3.29 -10.73
CA ARG A 97 8.56 4.75 -10.89
C ARG A 97 7.18 5.38 -11.12
N PRO A 98 6.24 5.22 -10.18
CA PRO A 98 4.94 5.84 -10.34
C PRO A 98 5.07 7.35 -10.34
N LYS A 99 4.18 8.03 -11.07
CA LYS A 99 4.14 9.49 -11.05
C LYS A 99 3.58 10.02 -9.74
N CYS A 100 2.65 9.27 -9.16
CA CYS A 100 2.02 9.63 -7.90
C CYS A 100 1.73 8.39 -7.08
N ILE A 101 1.86 8.51 -5.75
CA ILE A 101 1.50 7.47 -4.79
C ILE A 101 0.31 7.96 -3.99
N LEU A 102 -0.71 7.11 -3.86
CA LEU A 102 -1.81 7.30 -2.92
C LEU A 102 -1.50 6.45 -1.68
N ALA A 103 -1.16 7.10 -0.58
CA ALA A 103 -0.84 6.43 0.68
C ALA A 103 -2.12 6.28 1.51
N VAL A 104 -2.59 5.06 1.68
CA VAL A 104 -3.82 4.76 2.40
C VAL A 104 -3.49 4.37 3.84
N GLY A 105 -3.78 5.29 4.77
CA GLY A 105 -3.56 5.10 6.19
C GLY A 105 -2.17 5.50 6.68
N ASP A 106 -2.01 5.51 8.01
CA ASP A 106 -0.80 5.99 8.67
C ASP A 106 0.44 5.16 8.36
N THR A 107 0.32 3.85 8.27
CA THR A 107 1.47 2.98 8.00
C THR A 107 2.07 3.29 6.63
N ALA A 108 1.23 3.40 5.60
CA ALA A 108 1.68 3.74 4.27
C ALA A 108 2.31 5.14 4.24
N LEU A 109 1.68 6.10 4.90
CA LEU A 109 2.19 7.47 4.99
C LEU A 109 3.58 7.50 5.63
N GLU A 110 3.75 6.81 6.74
CA GLU A 110 5.04 6.75 7.45
C GLU A 110 6.15 6.14 6.58
N HIS A 111 5.87 5.01 5.95
CA HIS A 111 6.89 4.30 5.18
C HIS A 111 7.16 4.91 3.80
N VAL A 112 6.24 5.68 3.25
CA VAL A 112 6.42 6.37 1.97
C VAL A 112 6.96 7.78 2.16
N CYS A 113 6.42 8.54 3.12
CA CYS A 113 6.76 9.95 3.31
C CYS A 113 7.56 10.25 4.57
N GLY A 114 7.64 9.31 5.50
CA GLY A 114 8.39 9.50 6.75
C GLY A 114 7.67 10.34 7.79
N CYS A 115 6.38 10.60 7.61
CA CYS A 115 5.58 11.35 8.58
C CYS A 115 4.36 10.54 9.01
N THR A 116 3.76 10.94 10.14
CA THR A 116 2.56 10.32 10.69
C THR A 116 1.46 11.35 10.85
N GLY A 117 0.22 10.90 11.07
CA GLY A 117 -0.91 11.79 11.25
C GLY A 117 -1.72 11.94 9.97
N ILE A 118 -2.30 10.83 9.50
CA ILE A 118 -3.05 10.78 8.24
C ILE A 118 -4.17 11.82 8.18
N LEU A 119 -4.84 12.08 9.31
CA LEU A 119 -5.92 13.07 9.34
C LEU A 119 -5.42 14.50 9.10
N LYS A 120 -4.19 14.80 9.51
CA LYS A 120 -3.58 16.10 9.32
C LYS A 120 -3.17 16.34 7.86
N TYR A 121 -2.69 15.28 7.19
CA TYR A 121 -2.13 15.40 5.84
C TYR A 121 -3.08 14.95 4.73
N ARG A 122 -4.24 14.40 5.07
CA ARG A 122 -5.19 13.89 4.07
C ARG A 122 -5.48 14.91 2.98
N GLY A 123 -5.30 14.49 1.73
CA GLY A 123 -5.54 15.34 0.57
C GLY A 123 -4.42 16.31 0.23
N SER A 124 -3.38 16.41 1.06
CA SER A 124 -2.21 17.23 0.76
C SER A 124 -1.34 16.55 -0.30
N ILE A 125 -0.54 17.33 -1.01
CA ILE A 125 0.45 16.79 -1.93
C ILE A 125 1.80 16.85 -1.23
N LEU A 126 2.31 15.70 -0.83
CA LEU A 126 3.60 15.57 -0.16
C LEU A 126 4.65 15.02 -1.13
N THR A 127 5.90 15.03 -0.70
CA THR A 127 7.00 14.40 -1.42
C THR A 127 7.41 13.16 -0.65
N ALA A 128 7.55 12.03 -1.36
CA ALA A 128 7.99 10.78 -0.77
C ALA A 128 9.46 10.87 -0.31
N LYS A 129 9.93 9.83 0.38
CA LYS A 129 11.30 9.79 0.93
C LYS A 129 12.39 9.92 -0.12
N ASP A 130 12.10 9.59 -1.38
CA ASP A 130 13.06 9.74 -2.48
C ASP A 130 13.28 11.21 -2.89
N GLY A 131 12.52 12.14 -2.34
CA GLY A 131 12.62 13.56 -2.66
C GLY A 131 12.03 13.96 -4.00
N VAL A 132 11.40 13.03 -4.73
CA VAL A 132 10.94 13.22 -6.10
C VAL A 132 9.48 12.84 -6.29
N THR A 133 9.08 11.66 -5.82
CA THR A 133 7.75 11.10 -6.08
C THR A 133 6.68 11.85 -5.28
N LYS A 134 5.61 12.25 -5.95
CA LYS A 134 4.45 12.87 -5.28
C LYS A 134 3.68 11.81 -4.50
N CYS A 135 3.18 12.20 -3.33
CA CYS A 135 2.39 11.32 -2.48
C CYS A 135 1.19 12.06 -1.93
N VAL A 136 0.02 11.46 -2.06
CA VAL A 136 -1.23 12.00 -1.51
C VAL A 136 -1.72 11.08 -0.43
N PRO A 137 -1.75 11.51 0.85
CA PRO A 137 -2.32 10.72 1.94
C PRO A 137 -3.84 10.69 1.87
N THR A 138 -4.40 9.56 2.27
CA THR A 138 -5.86 9.43 2.36
C THR A 138 -6.31 8.46 3.47
#